data_ccf8f0ab9e7d8befe7c02f07ad647fd3
#
_entry.id   ccf8f0ab9e7d8befe7c02f07ad647fd3
#
_cell.length_a   1.000
_cell.length_b   1.000
_cell.length_c   1.000
_cell.angle_alpha   90.00
_cell.angle_beta   90.00
_cell.angle_gamma   90.00
#
_symmetry.space_group_name_H-M   'P 1'
#
loop_
_entity.id
_entity.type
_entity.pdbx_description
1 polymer ?
#
loop_
_entity_poly.entity_id
_entity_poly.type
_entity_poly.pdbx_seq_one_letter_code
_entity_poly.pdbx_strand_id
1 'polypeptide(L)'
;MKRTFTLLAFCLFSITSFAQITAIKAGKLVDPDTGTVLSDQVIVIRDNKIQSVGKGLAIPAGATIIDLSGKTVLPGLIDCHTHLADVRNEDDTDPFLNLKKTAAQIAFESVPNPRRFLMTGFTTVRDVGVYRALNDVAMRDAINNGYIVGPRMYVAGAYVTITGGAGAMTGMAPDITLPWDLKYGEANSPWEVRQVVRKLAHDGADHIKILSSGAVLTHGSNPKSQEFTLEEIKAAVDEASNFGLRVESHAHSPQGIKNALIAGVASIEHAEMIDDEGLAMAKQKGIYLDMDIYDEECIQEQGRRGHIPPDFLVHDAELGVLQRDNFRKAVKAGVKMSFGT
;
A
#
# COMPACT_ATOMS: atom_id res chain seq x y z
N MET A 1 9.48 -73.14 20.52
CA MET A 1 8.97 -71.79 20.23
C MET A 1 9.99 -71.10 19.35
N LYS A 2 9.77 -71.08 18.05
CA LYS A 2 10.64 -70.34 17.09
C LYS A 2 10.01 -68.91 16.87
N ARG A 3 10.72 -67.82 17.24
CA ARG A 3 10.34 -66.48 16.99
C ARG A 3 10.87 -66.05 15.61
N THR A 4 9.95 -65.85 14.67
CA THR A 4 10.25 -65.29 13.35
C THR A 4 10.29 -63.77 13.47
N PHE A 5 11.44 -63.14 13.24
CA PHE A 5 11.60 -61.69 13.14
C PHE A 5 11.33 -61.28 11.69
N THR A 6 10.21 -60.57 11.47
CA THR A 6 9.91 -59.96 10.17
C THR A 6 10.58 -58.61 10.11
N LEU A 7 11.61 -58.45 9.27
CA LEU A 7 12.26 -57.18 8.97
C LEU A 7 11.38 -56.41 8.01
N LEU A 8 10.75 -55.30 8.47
CA LEU A 8 10.02 -54.37 7.65
C LEU A 8 11.02 -53.38 7.00
N ALA A 9 11.32 -53.57 5.70
CA ALA A 9 12.15 -52.64 4.92
C ALA A 9 11.34 -51.37 4.63
N PHE A 10 11.68 -50.27 5.29
CA PHE A 10 11.17 -48.95 5.00
C PHE A 10 11.91 -48.41 3.76
N CYS A 11 11.27 -48.47 2.58
CA CYS A 11 11.75 -47.75 1.39
C CYS A 11 11.52 -46.27 1.57
N LEU A 12 12.56 -45.54 1.91
CA LEU A 12 12.60 -44.05 1.84
C LEU A 12 12.53 -43.64 0.37
N PHE A 13 11.35 -43.33 -0.13
CA PHE A 13 11.19 -42.61 -1.37
C PHE A 13 11.66 -41.17 -1.14
N SER A 14 12.89 -40.88 -1.51
CA SER A 14 13.39 -39.51 -1.65
C SER A 14 12.60 -38.84 -2.78
N ILE A 15 11.59 -38.03 -2.45
CA ILE A 15 10.95 -37.15 -3.41
C ILE A 15 11.99 -36.08 -3.74
N THR A 16 12.71 -36.27 -4.85
CA THR A 16 13.54 -35.23 -5.44
C THR A 16 12.59 -34.16 -5.98
N SER A 17 12.36 -33.11 -5.22
CA SER A 17 11.71 -31.88 -5.70
C SER A 17 12.66 -31.29 -6.75
N PHE A 18 12.36 -31.49 -8.01
CA PHE A 18 13.08 -30.79 -9.08
C PHE A 18 12.70 -29.30 -9.00
N ALA A 19 13.71 -28.45 -8.78
CA ALA A 19 13.55 -27.01 -8.85
C ALA A 19 12.85 -26.64 -10.17
N GLN A 20 11.71 -25.98 -10.10
CA GLN A 20 11.00 -25.53 -11.30
C GLN A 20 11.81 -24.43 -11.98
N ILE A 21 12.26 -24.69 -13.22
CA ILE A 21 12.98 -23.70 -14.02
C ILE A 21 12.03 -23.14 -15.06
N THR A 22 11.94 -21.83 -15.15
CA THR A 22 11.23 -21.12 -16.21
C THR A 22 12.21 -20.22 -16.96
N ALA A 23 12.13 -20.19 -18.28
CA ALA A 23 12.89 -19.28 -19.11
C ALA A 23 11.93 -18.37 -19.93
N ILE A 24 12.08 -17.07 -19.80
CA ILE A 24 11.32 -16.09 -20.60
C ILE A 24 12.24 -15.59 -21.71
N LYS A 25 11.78 -15.70 -22.97
CA LYS A 25 12.41 -15.04 -24.11
C LYS A 25 11.74 -13.70 -24.32
N ALA A 26 12.44 -12.60 -24.04
CA ALA A 26 11.93 -11.25 -24.18
C ALA A 26 12.48 -10.59 -25.46
N GLY A 27 11.61 -10.16 -26.38
CA GLY A 27 12.04 -9.41 -27.56
C GLY A 27 12.65 -8.07 -27.19
N LYS A 28 12.04 -7.40 -26.21
CA LYS A 28 12.56 -6.22 -25.53
C LYS A 28 12.40 -6.38 -24.03
N LEU A 29 13.37 -5.89 -23.26
CA LEU A 29 13.33 -5.84 -21.79
C LEU A 29 13.65 -4.41 -21.35
N VAL A 30 12.76 -3.82 -20.56
CA VAL A 30 13.01 -2.51 -19.94
C VAL A 30 13.90 -2.72 -18.72
N ASP A 31 15.01 -2.00 -18.68
CA ASP A 31 15.88 -1.90 -17.52
C ASP A 31 15.53 -0.60 -16.75
N PRO A 32 14.90 -0.70 -15.58
CA PRO A 32 14.47 0.48 -14.83
C PRO A 32 15.64 1.26 -14.20
N ASP A 33 16.78 0.62 -13.95
CA ASP A 33 17.93 1.26 -13.32
C ASP A 33 18.61 2.25 -14.25
N THR A 34 18.68 1.87 -15.55
CA THR A 34 19.33 2.68 -16.57
C THR A 34 18.33 3.44 -17.46
N GLY A 35 17.04 3.12 -17.39
CA GLY A 35 16.00 3.64 -18.27
C GLY A 35 16.18 3.19 -19.75
N THR A 36 16.95 2.13 -19.99
CA THR A 36 17.22 1.62 -21.34
C THR A 36 16.34 0.43 -21.70
N VAL A 37 16.24 0.15 -23.01
CA VAL A 37 15.53 -1.02 -23.53
C VAL A 37 16.54 -1.98 -24.16
N LEU A 38 16.68 -3.15 -23.56
CA LEU A 38 17.56 -4.22 -24.04
C LEU A 38 16.82 -5.13 -25.00
N SER A 39 17.45 -5.54 -26.11
CA SER A 39 16.86 -6.43 -27.11
C SER A 39 17.31 -7.89 -26.91
N ASP A 40 16.41 -8.83 -27.26
CA ASP A 40 16.69 -10.27 -27.33
C ASP A 40 17.24 -10.86 -26.02
N GLN A 41 16.56 -10.57 -24.91
CA GLN A 41 16.98 -11.06 -23.60
C GLN A 41 16.34 -12.40 -23.25
N VAL A 42 17.10 -13.23 -22.56
CA VAL A 42 16.59 -14.44 -21.88
C VAL A 42 16.64 -14.21 -20.37
N ILE A 43 15.50 -14.44 -19.70
CA ILE A 43 15.37 -14.34 -18.25
C ILE A 43 15.20 -15.78 -17.73
N VAL A 44 16.15 -16.26 -16.94
CA VAL A 44 16.08 -17.60 -16.31
C VAL A 44 15.61 -17.44 -14.87
N ILE A 45 14.53 -18.14 -14.53
CA ILE A 45 13.91 -18.13 -13.21
C ILE A 45 14.03 -19.54 -12.62
N ARG A 46 14.48 -19.62 -11.38
CA ARG A 46 14.54 -20.86 -10.59
C ARG A 46 13.87 -20.61 -9.24
N ASP A 47 12.92 -21.44 -8.87
CA ASP A 47 12.25 -21.37 -7.57
C ASP A 47 11.74 -19.94 -7.23
N ASN A 48 11.02 -19.34 -8.14
CA ASN A 48 10.44 -17.97 -8.02
C ASN A 48 11.47 -16.83 -7.89
N LYS A 49 12.75 -17.08 -8.22
CA LYS A 49 13.79 -16.04 -8.23
C LYS A 49 14.44 -15.93 -9.60
N ILE A 50 14.66 -14.71 -10.06
CA ILE A 50 15.46 -14.46 -11.26
C ILE A 50 16.90 -14.89 -10.98
N GLN A 51 17.38 -15.88 -11.72
CA GLN A 51 18.73 -16.41 -11.60
C GLN A 51 19.72 -15.66 -12.49
N SER A 52 19.30 -15.36 -13.71
CA SER A 52 20.12 -14.63 -14.68
C SER A 52 19.28 -13.94 -15.74
N VAL A 53 19.79 -12.84 -16.27
CA VAL A 53 19.23 -12.08 -17.39
C VAL A 53 20.36 -11.78 -18.35
N GLY A 54 20.14 -11.97 -19.66
CA GLY A 54 21.14 -11.60 -20.65
C GLY A 54 20.81 -12.08 -22.07
N LYS A 55 21.51 -11.48 -23.04
CA LYS A 55 21.40 -11.86 -24.45
C LYS A 55 22.14 -13.17 -24.70
N GLY A 56 21.48 -14.10 -25.41
CA GLY A 56 22.09 -15.36 -25.81
C GLY A 56 22.37 -16.35 -24.66
N LEU A 57 21.76 -16.18 -23.49
CA LEU A 57 21.87 -17.15 -22.41
C LEU A 57 21.31 -18.50 -22.84
N ALA A 58 22.05 -19.56 -22.49
CA ALA A 58 21.58 -20.92 -22.69
C ALA A 58 20.35 -21.20 -21.78
N ILE A 59 19.29 -21.72 -22.38
CA ILE A 59 18.11 -22.14 -21.63
C ILE A 59 18.39 -23.52 -21.03
N PRO A 60 18.27 -23.69 -19.70
CA PRO A 60 18.50 -24.98 -19.06
C PRO A 60 17.58 -26.07 -19.62
N ALA A 61 18.11 -27.31 -19.75
CA ALA A 61 17.30 -28.44 -20.17
C ALA A 61 16.14 -28.67 -19.18
N GLY A 62 14.94 -28.93 -19.72
CA GLY A 62 13.72 -29.12 -18.93
C GLY A 62 13.06 -27.84 -18.43
N ALA A 63 13.55 -26.65 -18.79
CA ALA A 63 12.90 -25.40 -18.45
C ALA A 63 11.57 -25.22 -19.18
N THR A 64 10.54 -24.71 -18.49
CA THR A 64 9.32 -24.21 -19.12
C THR A 64 9.65 -22.92 -19.85
N ILE A 65 9.35 -22.85 -21.15
CA ILE A 65 9.66 -21.68 -21.99
C ILE A 65 8.39 -20.81 -22.14
N ILE A 66 8.52 -19.53 -21.77
CA ILE A 66 7.54 -18.49 -22.05
C ILE A 66 8.12 -17.62 -23.18
N ASP A 67 7.56 -17.74 -24.39
CA ASP A 67 8.04 -17.01 -25.54
C ASP A 67 7.32 -15.66 -25.68
N LEU A 68 8.03 -14.58 -25.35
CA LEU A 68 7.63 -13.19 -25.48
C LEU A 68 8.55 -12.44 -26.44
N SER A 69 9.13 -13.13 -27.44
CA SER A 69 10.07 -12.54 -28.41
C SER A 69 9.46 -11.41 -29.27
N GLY A 70 8.13 -11.36 -29.41
CA GLY A 70 7.41 -10.26 -30.04
C GLY A 70 6.89 -9.18 -29.08
N LYS A 71 7.28 -9.22 -27.79
CA LYS A 71 6.74 -8.34 -26.75
C LYS A 71 7.84 -7.53 -26.05
N THR A 72 7.40 -6.47 -25.38
CA THR A 72 8.23 -5.74 -24.41
C THR A 72 7.88 -6.28 -23.01
N VAL A 73 8.90 -6.73 -22.29
CA VAL A 73 8.81 -7.23 -20.92
C VAL A 73 9.31 -6.14 -19.99
N LEU A 74 8.59 -5.95 -18.88
CA LEU A 74 8.94 -5.03 -17.80
C LEU A 74 9.04 -5.82 -16.50
N PRO A 75 9.82 -5.35 -15.50
CA PRO A 75 9.63 -5.75 -14.13
C PRO A 75 8.19 -5.48 -13.69
N GLY A 76 7.66 -6.26 -12.75
CA GLY A 76 6.36 -5.99 -12.19
C GLY A 76 6.29 -4.59 -11.57
N LEU A 77 5.20 -3.88 -11.81
CA LEU A 77 4.98 -2.54 -11.28
C LEU A 77 4.76 -2.59 -9.76
N ILE A 78 5.07 -1.49 -9.10
CA ILE A 78 4.88 -1.30 -7.66
C ILE A 78 3.94 -0.11 -7.47
N ASP A 79 2.89 -0.30 -6.68
CA ASP A 79 1.98 0.75 -6.25
C ASP A 79 2.16 0.96 -4.74
N CYS A 80 2.50 2.19 -4.36
CA CYS A 80 2.82 2.51 -2.98
C CYS A 80 1.65 3.11 -2.19
N HIS A 81 0.45 3.24 -2.81
CA HIS A 81 -0.73 3.75 -2.14
C HIS A 81 -1.98 3.01 -2.61
N THR A 82 -2.38 1.97 -1.90
CA THR A 82 -3.59 1.19 -2.23
C THR A 82 -4.44 0.94 -1.00
N HIS A 83 -5.72 0.56 -1.22
CA HIS A 83 -6.70 0.15 -0.22
C HIS A 83 -7.43 -1.12 -0.68
N LEU A 84 -6.67 -2.19 -1.02
CA LEU A 84 -7.22 -3.39 -1.65
C LEU A 84 -8.18 -4.18 -0.75
N ALA A 85 -8.00 -4.10 0.57
CA ALA A 85 -8.82 -4.80 1.55
C ALA A 85 -10.06 -4.02 1.98
N ASP A 86 -10.29 -2.83 1.44
CA ASP A 86 -11.55 -2.10 1.56
C ASP A 86 -12.47 -2.36 0.37
N VAL A 87 -13.76 -2.20 0.59
CA VAL A 87 -14.78 -2.27 -0.47
C VAL A 87 -15.32 -0.87 -0.69
N ARG A 88 -14.93 -0.27 -1.81
CA ARG A 88 -15.65 0.84 -2.42
C ARG A 88 -16.24 0.34 -3.73
N ASN A 89 -17.55 0.23 -3.80
CA ASN A 89 -18.22 0.09 -5.08
C ASN A 89 -18.29 1.48 -5.72
N GLU A 90 -18.03 1.57 -7.00
CA GLU A 90 -18.14 2.83 -7.77
C GLU A 90 -19.50 3.51 -7.63
N ASP A 91 -20.52 2.79 -7.19
CA ASP A 91 -21.89 3.26 -7.01
C ASP A 91 -22.25 3.57 -5.54
N ASP A 92 -21.32 3.47 -4.59
CA ASP A 92 -21.64 3.58 -3.17
C ASP A 92 -21.16 4.91 -2.58
N THR A 93 -22.11 5.85 -2.46
CA THR A 93 -21.90 7.16 -1.83
C THR A 93 -22.14 7.14 -0.32
N ASP A 94 -22.37 5.98 0.28
CA ASP A 94 -22.75 5.86 1.67
C ASP A 94 -21.56 5.99 2.63
N PRO A 95 -21.45 7.09 3.38
CA PRO A 95 -20.33 7.28 4.32
C PRO A 95 -20.36 6.28 5.48
N PHE A 96 -21.47 5.56 5.67
CA PHE A 96 -21.64 4.56 6.72
C PHE A 96 -21.55 3.12 6.23
N LEU A 97 -21.01 2.89 5.03
CA LEU A 97 -20.86 1.54 4.45
C LEU A 97 -20.17 0.59 5.43
N ASN A 98 -19.09 1.04 6.07
CA ASN A 98 -18.34 0.26 7.05
C ASN A 98 -19.13 -0.09 8.32
N LEU A 99 -20.25 0.57 8.58
CA LEU A 99 -21.17 0.22 9.67
C LEU A 99 -22.29 -0.74 9.22
N LYS A 100 -22.60 -0.77 7.93
CA LYS A 100 -23.65 -1.62 7.37
C LYS A 100 -23.18 -3.04 7.06
N LYS A 101 -21.86 -3.25 6.99
CA LYS A 101 -21.23 -4.55 6.70
C LYS A 101 -20.32 -4.97 7.84
N THR A 102 -20.28 -6.24 8.14
CA THR A 102 -19.30 -6.80 9.08
C THR A 102 -17.89 -6.79 8.46
N ALA A 103 -16.83 -6.83 9.29
CA ALA A 103 -15.46 -6.98 8.80
C ALA A 103 -15.30 -8.20 7.87
N ALA A 104 -15.96 -9.32 8.19
CA ALA A 104 -15.95 -10.53 7.36
C ALA A 104 -16.62 -10.32 5.99
N GLN A 105 -17.74 -9.60 5.92
CA GLN A 105 -18.38 -9.29 4.64
C GLN A 105 -17.46 -8.42 3.77
N ILE A 106 -16.86 -7.37 4.35
CA ILE A 106 -15.90 -6.50 3.63
C ILE A 106 -14.70 -7.32 3.14
N ALA A 107 -14.12 -8.17 3.99
CA ALA A 107 -13.01 -9.03 3.61
C ALA A 107 -13.35 -9.95 2.43
N PHE A 108 -14.53 -10.59 2.41
CA PHE A 108 -14.93 -11.44 1.29
C PHE A 108 -15.24 -10.65 0.01
N GLU A 109 -15.89 -9.51 0.13
CA GLU A 109 -16.21 -8.66 -1.02
C GLU A 109 -14.96 -8.04 -1.66
N SER A 110 -13.89 -7.81 -0.88
CA SER A 110 -12.62 -7.27 -1.37
C SER A 110 -11.71 -8.31 -2.05
N VAL A 111 -11.97 -9.62 -1.90
CA VAL A 111 -11.15 -10.70 -2.51
C VAL A 111 -10.88 -10.53 -4.02
N PRO A 112 -11.77 -10.00 -4.86
CA PRO A 112 -11.47 -9.77 -6.27
C PRO A 112 -10.40 -8.69 -6.53
N ASN A 113 -10.20 -7.73 -5.61
CA ASN A 113 -9.35 -6.57 -5.82
C ASN A 113 -7.88 -6.94 -6.05
N PRO A 114 -7.21 -7.73 -5.19
CA PRO A 114 -5.80 -8.07 -5.38
C PRO A 114 -5.54 -8.77 -6.72
N ARG A 115 -6.47 -9.64 -7.18
CA ARG A 115 -6.33 -10.26 -8.48
C ARG A 115 -6.47 -9.25 -9.63
N ARG A 116 -7.41 -8.31 -9.54
CA ARG A 116 -7.56 -7.23 -10.55
C ARG A 116 -6.26 -6.42 -10.64
N PHE A 117 -5.70 -6.00 -9.51
CA PHE A 117 -4.45 -5.25 -9.45
C PHE A 117 -3.27 -6.02 -10.07
N LEU A 118 -3.10 -7.29 -9.69
CA LEU A 118 -2.06 -8.15 -10.28
C LEU A 118 -2.19 -8.24 -11.81
N MET A 119 -3.42 -8.36 -12.33
CA MET A 119 -3.67 -8.48 -13.78
C MET A 119 -3.43 -7.19 -14.56
N THR A 120 -3.34 -6.02 -13.91
CA THR A 120 -2.91 -4.76 -14.53
C THR A 120 -1.39 -4.58 -14.53
N GLY A 121 -0.65 -5.54 -13.92
CA GLY A 121 0.81 -5.54 -13.94
C GLY A 121 1.47 -5.12 -12.62
N PHE A 122 0.70 -4.75 -11.60
CA PHE A 122 1.23 -4.44 -10.26
C PHE A 122 1.46 -5.73 -9.50
N THR A 123 2.73 -6.07 -9.28
CA THR A 123 3.14 -7.30 -8.60
C THR A 123 3.48 -7.11 -7.12
N THR A 124 3.59 -5.86 -6.70
CA THR A 124 3.81 -5.46 -5.31
C THR A 124 2.99 -4.21 -5.02
N VAL A 125 2.38 -4.16 -3.84
CA VAL A 125 1.62 -3.00 -3.36
C VAL A 125 1.95 -2.69 -1.91
N ARG A 126 1.83 -1.42 -1.55
CA ARG A 126 1.73 -0.95 -0.18
C ARG A 126 0.29 -0.56 0.09
N ASP A 127 -0.40 -1.35 0.90
CA ASP A 127 -1.79 -1.09 1.32
C ASP A 127 -1.77 -0.21 2.55
N VAL A 128 -2.19 1.04 2.39
CA VAL A 128 -1.92 2.12 3.37
C VAL A 128 -3.03 2.30 4.39
N GLY A 129 -3.73 1.24 4.71
CA GLY A 129 -4.69 1.16 5.80
C GLY A 129 -6.10 0.83 5.35
N VAL A 130 -6.90 0.48 6.34
CA VAL A 130 -8.29 0.04 6.20
C VAL A 130 -9.14 0.55 7.36
N TYR A 131 -10.43 0.76 7.12
CA TYR A 131 -11.37 1.13 8.19
C TYR A 131 -11.66 -0.06 9.12
N ARG A 132 -11.89 -1.26 8.55
CA ARG A 132 -12.04 -2.49 9.33
C ARG A 132 -10.66 -3.07 9.62
N ALA A 133 -10.12 -2.73 10.78
CA ALA A 133 -8.75 -3.05 11.17
C ALA A 133 -8.38 -4.51 10.90
N LEU A 134 -7.15 -4.71 10.39
CA LEU A 134 -6.50 -5.99 10.12
C LEU A 134 -7.07 -6.80 8.92
N ASN A 135 -8.04 -6.26 8.18
CA ASN A 135 -8.51 -6.92 6.96
C ASN A 135 -7.40 -7.03 5.90
N ASP A 136 -6.54 -6.01 5.78
CA ASP A 136 -5.38 -5.99 4.90
C ASP A 136 -4.30 -7.01 5.33
N VAL A 137 -4.08 -7.15 6.64
CA VAL A 137 -3.19 -8.19 7.22
C VAL A 137 -3.72 -9.58 6.84
N ALA A 138 -5.03 -9.82 7.03
CA ALA A 138 -5.64 -11.09 6.68
C ALA A 138 -5.56 -11.37 5.16
N MET A 139 -5.75 -10.36 4.32
CA MET A 139 -5.64 -10.46 2.86
C MET A 139 -4.21 -10.80 2.43
N ARG A 140 -3.20 -10.08 2.95
CA ARG A 140 -1.78 -10.39 2.71
C ARG A 140 -1.46 -11.82 3.07
N ASP A 141 -1.88 -12.27 4.24
CA ASP A 141 -1.58 -13.62 4.73
C ASP A 141 -2.29 -14.68 3.88
N ALA A 142 -3.51 -14.42 3.43
CA ALA A 142 -4.23 -15.30 2.50
C ALA A 142 -3.52 -15.42 1.14
N ILE A 143 -2.95 -14.32 0.62
CA ILE A 143 -2.13 -14.33 -0.60
C ILE A 143 -0.84 -15.13 -0.36
N ASN A 144 -0.13 -14.85 0.73
CA ASN A 144 1.13 -15.52 1.06
C ASN A 144 0.97 -17.03 1.25
N ASN A 145 -0.19 -17.46 1.75
CA ASN A 145 -0.53 -18.87 1.92
C ASN A 145 -1.16 -19.50 0.66
N GLY A 146 -1.34 -18.75 -0.43
CA GLY A 146 -1.87 -19.23 -1.68
C GLY A 146 -3.38 -19.50 -1.69
N TYR A 147 -4.13 -18.98 -0.72
CA TYR A 147 -5.60 -19.10 -0.69
C TYR A 147 -6.27 -18.17 -1.69
N ILE A 148 -5.71 -17.00 -1.94
CA ILE A 148 -6.18 -16.06 -2.95
C ILE A 148 -5.03 -15.58 -3.82
N VAL A 149 -5.35 -15.15 -5.05
CA VAL A 149 -4.36 -14.65 -6.02
C VAL A 149 -4.27 -13.13 -5.90
N GLY A 150 -3.05 -12.63 -5.72
CA GLY A 150 -2.80 -11.20 -5.61
C GLY A 150 -1.32 -10.84 -5.70
N PRO A 151 -0.98 -9.54 -5.64
CA PRO A 151 0.39 -9.05 -5.57
C PRO A 151 1.00 -9.35 -4.18
N ARG A 152 2.31 -9.14 -4.04
CA ARG A 152 2.93 -9.04 -2.72
C ARG A 152 2.41 -7.78 -2.04
N MET A 153 1.86 -7.91 -0.84
CA MET A 153 1.33 -6.78 -0.08
C MET A 153 2.24 -6.45 1.11
N TYR A 154 2.42 -5.15 1.35
CA TYR A 154 2.89 -4.57 2.60
C TYR A 154 1.72 -3.79 3.19
N VAL A 155 1.35 -4.03 4.45
CA VAL A 155 0.06 -3.62 5.01
C VAL A 155 0.21 -2.83 6.31
N ALA A 156 -0.69 -1.86 6.52
CA ALA A 156 -0.67 -0.97 7.68
C ALA A 156 -1.53 -1.48 8.85
N GLY A 157 -2.49 -2.35 8.61
CA GLY A 157 -3.39 -2.89 9.62
C GLY A 157 -4.55 -1.98 10.02
N ALA A 158 -4.31 -0.69 10.17
CA ALA A 158 -5.33 0.34 10.42
C ALA A 158 -4.72 1.75 10.25
N TYR A 159 -5.58 2.76 10.11
CA TYR A 159 -5.17 4.16 10.18
C TYR A 159 -4.86 4.57 11.63
N VAL A 160 -3.68 5.16 11.88
CA VAL A 160 -3.44 5.88 13.14
C VAL A 160 -4.02 7.29 12.98
N THR A 161 -5.06 7.62 13.72
CA THR A 161 -5.87 8.83 13.55
C THR A 161 -6.31 9.39 14.91
N ILE A 162 -6.61 10.68 14.96
CA ILE A 162 -7.23 11.28 16.15
C ILE A 162 -8.74 10.91 16.20
N THR A 163 -9.36 11.06 17.34
CA THR A 163 -10.82 10.96 17.47
C THR A 163 -11.48 12.01 16.55
N GLY A 164 -12.34 11.55 15.65
CA GLY A 164 -12.99 12.41 14.65
C GLY A 164 -12.08 12.91 13.54
N GLY A 165 -10.87 12.34 13.41
CA GLY A 165 -9.93 12.66 12.34
C GLY A 165 -10.23 11.94 11.03
N ALA A 166 -9.37 12.15 10.05
CA ALA A 166 -9.54 11.69 8.67
C ALA A 166 -9.65 10.17 8.52
N GLY A 167 -9.03 9.39 9.43
CA GLY A 167 -9.14 7.94 9.45
C GLY A 167 -10.23 7.38 10.37
N ALA A 168 -11.01 8.24 11.02
CA ALA A 168 -12.08 7.85 11.92
C ALA A 168 -13.44 7.79 11.22
N MET A 169 -14.37 7.02 11.80
CA MET A 169 -15.78 7.12 11.42
C MET A 169 -16.39 8.37 12.04
N THR A 170 -16.87 9.28 11.21
CA THR A 170 -17.40 10.60 11.60
C THR A 170 -18.88 10.76 11.26
N GLY A 171 -19.51 11.86 11.69
CA GLY A 171 -20.89 12.20 11.33
C GLY A 171 -21.98 11.44 12.10
N MET A 172 -21.65 10.74 13.18
CA MET A 172 -22.60 10.00 14.02
C MET A 172 -22.93 10.77 15.29
N ALA A 173 -24.07 10.42 15.90
CA ALA A 173 -24.42 10.92 17.23
C ALA A 173 -23.39 10.44 18.28
N PRO A 174 -23.07 11.29 19.28
CA PRO A 174 -22.00 10.98 20.27
C PRO A 174 -22.27 9.76 21.16
N ASP A 175 -23.51 9.32 21.25
CA ASP A 175 -23.95 8.15 22.01
C ASP A 175 -23.88 6.83 21.22
N ILE A 176 -23.48 6.87 19.94
CA ILE A 176 -23.25 5.68 19.14
C ILE A 176 -21.92 5.04 19.51
N THR A 177 -21.96 3.77 19.91
CA THR A 177 -20.75 2.98 20.19
C THR A 177 -20.32 2.23 18.93
N LEU A 178 -19.13 2.54 18.43
CA LEU A 178 -18.54 1.85 17.31
C LEU A 178 -17.95 0.48 17.69
N PRO A 179 -17.95 -0.49 16.76
CA PRO A 179 -17.15 -1.70 16.88
C PRO A 179 -15.67 -1.39 17.13
N TRP A 180 -15.00 -2.27 17.89
CA TRP A 180 -13.59 -2.07 18.28
C TRP A 180 -12.64 -1.91 17.09
N ASP A 181 -12.90 -2.60 16.00
CA ASP A 181 -12.08 -2.60 14.79
C ASP A 181 -12.14 -1.28 14.03
N LEU A 182 -13.23 -0.53 14.13
CA LEU A 182 -13.37 0.83 13.58
C LEU A 182 -12.69 1.91 14.43
N LYS A 183 -12.30 1.57 15.65
CA LYS A 183 -11.60 2.47 16.59
C LYS A 183 -10.16 2.04 16.89
N TYR A 184 -9.68 1.02 16.18
CA TYR A 184 -8.44 0.33 16.49
C TYR A 184 -7.22 1.25 16.49
N GLY A 185 -7.16 2.20 15.57
CA GLY A 185 -6.07 3.14 15.39
C GLY A 185 -6.28 4.52 16.01
N GLU A 186 -7.41 4.76 16.72
CA GLU A 186 -7.63 6.06 17.38
C GLU A 186 -6.64 6.30 18.52
N ALA A 187 -6.01 7.50 18.53
CA ALA A 187 -5.06 7.95 19.53
C ALA A 187 -5.08 9.48 19.64
N ASN A 188 -5.03 10.03 20.88
CA ASN A 188 -5.17 11.45 21.15
C ASN A 188 -4.04 12.00 22.06
N SER A 189 -2.94 11.28 22.13
CA SER A 189 -1.74 11.69 22.85
C SER A 189 -0.52 10.91 22.37
N PRO A 190 0.71 11.40 22.59
CA PRO A 190 1.93 10.67 22.23
C PRO A 190 1.99 9.27 22.86
N TRP A 191 1.42 9.10 24.07
CA TRP A 191 1.37 7.83 24.75
C TRP A 191 0.41 6.85 24.06
N GLU A 192 -0.78 7.29 23.70
CA GLU A 192 -1.76 6.45 22.98
C GLU A 192 -1.26 6.08 21.59
N VAL A 193 -0.62 7.00 20.88
CA VAL A 193 0.05 6.72 19.60
C VAL A 193 1.06 5.58 19.75
N ARG A 194 1.92 5.60 20.77
CA ARG A 194 2.87 4.50 21.02
C ARG A 194 2.16 3.18 21.32
N GLN A 195 1.05 3.20 22.05
CA GLN A 195 0.25 1.99 22.29
C GLN A 195 -0.35 1.41 21.01
N VAL A 196 -0.91 2.26 20.16
CA VAL A 196 -1.46 1.84 18.84
C VAL A 196 -0.37 1.26 17.96
N VAL A 197 0.78 1.91 17.86
CA VAL A 197 1.92 1.39 17.07
C VAL A 197 2.37 0.01 17.55
N ARG A 198 2.46 -0.21 18.88
CA ARG A 198 2.79 -1.52 19.46
C ARG A 198 1.77 -2.60 19.10
N LYS A 199 0.48 -2.25 19.15
CA LYS A 199 -0.61 -3.16 18.76
C LYS A 199 -0.51 -3.54 17.29
N LEU A 200 -0.37 -2.56 16.41
CA LEU A 200 -0.23 -2.78 14.97
C LEU A 200 1.00 -3.65 14.65
N ALA A 201 2.14 -3.36 15.27
CA ALA A 201 3.36 -4.17 15.11
C ALA A 201 3.15 -5.61 15.60
N HIS A 202 2.47 -5.81 16.73
CA HIS A 202 2.14 -7.13 17.28
C HIS A 202 1.20 -7.91 16.37
N ASP A 203 0.21 -7.24 15.79
CA ASP A 203 -0.84 -7.86 14.98
C ASP A 203 -0.46 -7.98 13.49
N GLY A 204 0.80 -7.67 13.17
CA GLY A 204 1.40 -8.04 11.89
C GLY A 204 1.40 -6.94 10.83
N ALA A 205 1.27 -5.67 11.19
CA ALA A 205 1.51 -4.57 10.25
C ALA A 205 2.98 -4.57 9.78
N ASP A 206 3.18 -4.28 8.49
CA ASP A 206 4.51 -4.16 7.88
C ASP A 206 5.05 -2.72 7.94
N HIS A 207 4.18 -1.76 8.16
CA HIS A 207 4.46 -0.32 8.30
C HIS A 207 3.33 0.36 9.08
N ILE A 208 3.49 1.64 9.40
CA ILE A 208 2.50 2.42 10.15
C ILE A 208 1.98 3.56 9.27
N LYS A 209 0.68 3.66 9.10
CA LYS A 209 0.01 4.78 8.42
C LYS A 209 -0.59 5.75 9.44
N ILE A 210 -0.04 6.97 9.51
CA ILE A 210 -0.57 8.05 10.35
C ILE A 210 -1.20 9.15 9.48
N LEU A 211 -2.26 9.79 9.99
CA LEU A 211 -2.94 10.88 9.29
C LEU A 211 -2.64 12.21 9.99
N SER A 212 -1.71 12.99 9.41
CA SER A 212 -1.22 14.25 10.01
C SER A 212 -2.11 15.46 9.68
N SER A 213 -3.01 15.32 8.73
CA SER A 213 -4.01 16.34 8.37
C SER A 213 -5.38 15.70 8.11
N GLY A 214 -6.40 16.52 7.98
CA GLY A 214 -7.69 16.09 7.47
C GLY A 214 -7.58 15.58 6.02
N ALA A 215 -8.63 14.93 5.53
CA ALA A 215 -8.69 14.28 4.22
C ALA A 215 -9.79 14.88 3.32
N VAL A 216 -9.64 14.64 2.01
CA VAL A 216 -10.63 14.99 0.97
C VAL A 216 -11.85 14.08 1.04
N LEU A 217 -11.63 12.77 1.18
CA LEU A 217 -12.67 11.74 1.08
C LEU A 217 -13.20 11.24 2.44
N THR A 218 -13.14 12.06 3.49
CA THR A 218 -13.70 11.72 4.80
C THR A 218 -14.76 12.75 5.18
N HIS A 219 -15.98 12.30 5.43
CA HIS A 219 -17.12 13.16 5.77
C HIS A 219 -16.82 14.03 7.01
N GLY A 220 -17.04 15.35 6.87
CA GLY A 220 -16.76 16.31 7.96
C GLY A 220 -15.28 16.59 8.23
N SER A 221 -14.36 16.00 7.49
CA SER A 221 -12.93 16.30 7.56
C SER A 221 -12.59 17.54 6.72
N ASN A 222 -11.53 18.26 7.10
CA ASN A 222 -11.02 19.41 6.35
C ASN A 222 -9.54 19.15 6.00
N PRO A 223 -9.20 18.97 4.71
CA PRO A 223 -7.82 18.69 4.29
C PRO A 223 -6.82 19.79 4.65
N LYS A 224 -7.31 21.02 4.94
CA LYS A 224 -6.46 22.14 5.38
C LYS A 224 -6.16 22.14 6.88
N SER A 225 -6.82 21.29 7.67
CA SER A 225 -6.58 21.20 9.11
C SER A 225 -5.38 20.31 9.44
N GLN A 226 -4.64 20.68 10.48
CA GLN A 226 -3.70 19.78 11.14
C GLN A 226 -4.50 18.86 12.09
N GLU A 227 -4.13 17.57 12.14
CA GLU A 227 -4.72 16.62 13.07
C GLU A 227 -3.75 16.25 14.20
N PHE A 228 -2.67 15.56 13.90
CA PHE A 228 -1.64 15.26 14.91
C PHE A 228 -0.66 16.41 15.12
N THR A 229 -0.23 16.60 16.36
CA THR A 229 0.89 17.46 16.72
C THR A 229 2.22 16.84 16.30
N LEU A 230 3.29 17.64 16.26
CA LEU A 230 4.63 17.15 15.99
C LEU A 230 5.08 16.07 16.99
N GLU A 231 4.73 16.23 18.27
CA GLU A 231 5.08 15.29 19.33
C GLU A 231 4.42 13.93 19.14
N GLU A 232 3.18 13.92 18.69
CA GLU A 232 2.42 12.68 18.43
C GLU A 232 2.98 11.96 17.22
N ILE A 233 3.28 12.67 16.12
CA ILE A 233 3.89 12.05 14.94
C ILE A 233 5.29 11.52 15.26
N LYS A 234 6.11 12.26 16.05
CA LYS A 234 7.40 11.77 16.54
C LYS A 234 7.26 10.51 17.40
N ALA A 235 6.24 10.45 18.24
CA ALA A 235 5.98 9.27 19.04
C ALA A 235 5.69 8.03 18.17
N ALA A 236 4.99 8.21 17.06
CA ALA A 236 4.78 7.13 16.08
C ALA A 236 6.09 6.67 15.43
N VAL A 237 6.90 7.63 14.94
CA VAL A 237 8.18 7.33 14.26
C VAL A 237 9.17 6.64 15.21
N ASP A 238 9.34 7.19 16.42
CA ASP A 238 10.24 6.63 17.43
C ASP A 238 9.82 5.21 17.82
N GLU A 239 8.51 5.00 18.07
CA GLU A 239 8.02 3.70 18.50
C GLU A 239 8.10 2.66 17.37
N ALA A 240 7.71 3.02 16.13
CA ALA A 240 7.79 2.14 14.98
C ALA A 240 9.23 1.66 14.73
N SER A 241 10.22 2.55 14.92
CA SER A 241 11.62 2.21 14.74
C SER A 241 12.11 1.10 15.67
N ASN A 242 11.54 0.97 16.87
CA ASN A 242 11.86 -0.11 17.82
C ASN A 242 11.47 -1.50 17.28
N PHE A 243 10.53 -1.54 16.34
CA PHE A 243 10.08 -2.77 15.68
C PHE A 243 10.64 -2.92 14.26
N GLY A 244 11.52 -2.02 13.82
CA GLY A 244 12.04 -1.99 12.46
C GLY A 244 11.02 -1.56 11.41
N LEU A 245 9.89 -1.00 11.84
CA LEU A 245 8.83 -0.48 10.97
C LEU A 245 9.10 0.98 10.59
N ARG A 246 8.54 1.39 9.46
CA ARG A 246 8.54 2.77 8.99
C ARG A 246 7.16 3.38 9.14
N VAL A 247 7.12 4.71 9.20
CA VAL A 247 5.86 5.48 9.24
C VAL A 247 5.72 6.22 7.94
N GLU A 248 4.56 6.15 7.33
CA GLU A 248 4.12 7.03 6.26
C GLU A 248 2.98 7.92 6.74
N SER A 249 2.88 9.11 6.18
CA SER A 249 1.93 10.11 6.64
C SER A 249 1.04 10.60 5.51
N HIS A 250 -0.29 10.40 5.67
CA HIS A 250 -1.26 11.18 4.94
C HIS A 250 -1.16 12.65 5.38
N ALA A 251 -0.95 13.56 4.47
CA ALA A 251 -0.92 14.98 4.77
C ALA A 251 -1.22 15.86 3.54
N HIS A 252 -2.31 16.60 3.60
CA HIS A 252 -2.66 17.64 2.61
C HIS A 252 -2.16 19.02 3.08
N SER A 253 -2.38 19.38 4.36
CA SER A 253 -2.12 20.72 4.88
C SER A 253 -0.61 21.02 4.99
N PRO A 254 -0.18 22.30 4.76
CA PRO A 254 1.24 22.66 4.88
C PRO A 254 1.83 22.35 6.26
N GLN A 255 1.05 22.55 7.32
CA GLN A 255 1.54 22.29 8.68
C GLN A 255 1.62 20.79 8.97
N GLY A 256 0.64 19.98 8.53
CA GLY A 256 0.66 18.53 8.64
C GLY A 256 1.87 17.94 7.92
N ILE A 257 2.11 18.38 6.67
CA ILE A 257 3.28 17.99 5.88
C ILE A 257 4.58 18.33 6.61
N LYS A 258 4.75 19.57 7.08
CA LYS A 258 5.97 20.00 7.79
C LYS A 258 6.20 19.20 9.08
N ASN A 259 5.16 18.99 9.87
CA ASN A 259 5.29 18.19 11.09
C ASN A 259 5.74 16.75 10.79
N ALA A 260 5.16 16.12 9.76
CA ALA A 260 5.54 14.78 9.32
C ALA A 260 7.00 14.74 8.81
N LEU A 261 7.40 15.73 8.00
CA LEU A 261 8.80 15.87 7.53
C LEU A 261 9.79 16.07 8.70
N ILE A 262 9.45 16.92 9.67
CA ILE A 262 10.28 17.16 10.86
C ILE A 262 10.41 15.89 11.70
N ALA A 263 9.29 15.17 11.91
CA ALA A 263 9.24 13.92 12.65
C ALA A 263 10.05 12.79 12.00
N GLY A 264 10.29 12.86 10.68
CA GLY A 264 11.13 11.89 9.97
C GLY A 264 10.38 10.67 9.48
N VAL A 265 9.15 10.86 8.99
CA VAL A 265 8.39 9.80 8.29
C VAL A 265 9.12 9.34 7.03
N ALA A 266 8.81 8.16 6.52
CA ALA A 266 9.43 7.61 5.32
C ALA A 266 8.86 8.19 4.02
N SER A 267 7.56 8.48 4.01
CA SER A 267 6.88 9.12 2.88
C SER A 267 5.74 10.04 3.35
N ILE A 268 5.39 10.99 2.47
CA ILE A 268 4.19 11.81 2.59
C ILE A 268 3.28 11.41 1.44
N GLU A 269 2.06 11.06 1.78
CA GLU A 269 1.01 10.72 0.83
C GLU A 269 0.21 11.99 0.49
N HIS A 270 -0.14 12.16 -0.79
CA HIS A 270 -0.87 13.29 -1.38
C HIS A 270 -0.01 14.56 -1.50
N ALA A 271 0.32 15.23 -0.40
CA ALA A 271 1.21 16.39 -0.31
C ALA A 271 0.83 17.58 -1.20
N GLU A 272 -0.44 17.77 -1.57
CA GLU A 272 -0.87 18.78 -2.57
C GLU A 272 -0.49 20.21 -2.19
N MET A 273 -0.56 20.54 -0.89
CA MET A 273 -0.24 21.89 -0.39
C MET A 273 1.20 22.00 0.13
N ILE A 274 2.12 21.15 -0.35
CA ILE A 274 3.55 21.26 0.01
C ILE A 274 4.12 22.56 -0.54
N ASP A 275 4.84 23.32 0.30
CA ASP A 275 5.53 24.54 -0.09
C ASP A 275 7.01 24.30 -0.42
N ASP A 276 7.71 25.35 -0.85
CA ASP A 276 9.12 25.26 -1.25
C ASP A 276 10.03 24.82 -0.07
N GLU A 277 9.69 25.19 1.17
CA GLU A 277 10.40 24.75 2.37
C GLU A 277 10.21 23.25 2.60
N GLY A 278 8.96 22.77 2.48
CA GLY A 278 8.62 21.35 2.56
C GLY A 278 9.36 20.52 1.49
N LEU A 279 9.38 21.00 0.24
CA LEU A 279 10.14 20.35 -0.84
C LEU A 279 11.64 20.27 -0.54
N ALA A 280 12.22 21.36 -0.05
CA ALA A 280 13.64 21.38 0.35
C ALA A 280 13.92 20.38 1.48
N MET A 281 13.05 20.32 2.48
CA MET A 281 13.14 19.41 3.61
C MET A 281 12.99 17.94 3.19
N ALA A 282 12.00 17.63 2.34
CA ALA A 282 11.80 16.29 1.81
C ALA A 282 13.04 15.80 1.05
N LYS A 283 13.59 16.65 0.17
CA LYS A 283 14.83 16.35 -0.55
C LYS A 283 16.02 16.13 0.39
N GLN A 284 16.23 17.03 1.34
CA GLN A 284 17.38 16.96 2.27
C GLN A 284 17.34 15.67 3.11
N LYS A 285 16.16 15.29 3.58
CA LYS A 285 15.98 14.10 4.42
C LYS A 285 15.80 12.82 3.60
N GLY A 286 15.65 12.90 2.28
CA GLY A 286 15.43 11.77 1.40
C GLY A 286 14.06 11.09 1.61
N ILE A 287 13.07 11.86 2.08
CA ILE A 287 11.69 11.42 2.27
C ILE A 287 11.00 11.37 0.91
N TYR A 288 10.22 10.32 0.68
CA TYR A 288 9.46 10.16 -0.56
C TYR A 288 8.18 10.98 -0.53
N LEU A 289 7.75 11.46 -1.70
CA LEU A 289 6.40 11.97 -1.93
C LEU A 289 5.64 10.99 -2.83
N ASP A 290 4.46 10.60 -2.40
CA ASP A 290 3.49 9.80 -3.15
C ASP A 290 2.28 10.69 -3.42
N MET A 291 2.17 11.22 -4.65
CA MET A 291 1.29 12.36 -4.91
C MET A 291 0.06 12.02 -5.77
N ASP A 292 -0.16 10.75 -6.14
CA ASP A 292 -1.40 10.23 -6.80
C ASP A 292 -2.07 11.22 -7.77
N ILE A 293 -1.29 11.77 -8.70
CA ILE A 293 -1.61 12.97 -9.50
C ILE A 293 -2.81 12.86 -10.46
N TYR A 294 -3.43 11.71 -10.61
CA TYR A 294 -4.63 11.49 -11.42
C TYR A 294 -5.89 11.26 -10.58
N ASP A 295 -5.76 11.25 -9.28
CA ASP A 295 -6.86 10.97 -8.35
C ASP A 295 -8.00 12.01 -8.52
N GLU A 296 -7.69 13.30 -8.63
CA GLU A 296 -8.67 14.36 -8.86
C GLU A 296 -9.53 14.10 -10.12
N GLU A 297 -8.93 13.69 -11.23
CA GLU A 297 -9.71 13.43 -12.45
C GLU A 297 -10.69 12.28 -12.26
N CYS A 298 -10.26 11.22 -11.55
CA CYS A 298 -11.10 10.07 -11.21
C CYS A 298 -12.25 10.48 -10.27
N ILE A 299 -11.94 11.19 -9.19
CA ILE A 299 -12.92 11.67 -8.20
C ILE A 299 -13.96 12.56 -8.87
N GLN A 300 -13.55 13.53 -9.69
CA GLN A 300 -14.46 14.44 -10.41
C GLN A 300 -15.35 13.68 -11.41
N GLU A 301 -14.81 12.66 -12.12
CA GLU A 301 -15.61 11.85 -13.03
C GLU A 301 -16.63 11.00 -12.28
N GLN A 302 -16.26 10.38 -11.17
CA GLN A 302 -17.19 9.64 -10.31
C GLN A 302 -18.24 10.58 -9.72
N GLY A 303 -17.86 11.81 -9.35
CA GLY A 303 -18.79 12.84 -8.90
C GLY A 303 -19.82 13.21 -9.95
N ARG A 304 -19.44 13.37 -11.23
CA ARG A 304 -20.38 13.60 -12.34
C ARG A 304 -21.38 12.46 -12.52
N ARG A 305 -21.02 11.25 -12.15
CA ARG A 305 -21.91 10.07 -12.15
C ARG A 305 -22.76 9.96 -10.89
N GLY A 306 -22.57 10.85 -9.91
CA GLY A 306 -23.31 10.85 -8.64
C GLY A 306 -22.79 9.87 -7.60
N HIS A 307 -21.55 9.35 -7.77
CA HIS A 307 -20.96 8.36 -6.88
C HIS A 307 -20.10 8.96 -5.74
N ILE A 308 -19.89 10.29 -5.76
CA ILE A 308 -19.12 11.02 -4.74
C ILE A 308 -19.97 12.13 -4.14
N PRO A 309 -20.04 12.28 -2.81
CA PRO A 309 -20.74 13.37 -2.15
C PRO A 309 -20.23 14.76 -2.60
N PRO A 310 -21.13 15.76 -2.76
CA PRO A 310 -20.76 17.08 -3.29
C PRO A 310 -19.70 17.83 -2.46
N ASP A 311 -19.66 17.65 -1.15
CA ASP A 311 -18.67 18.25 -0.26
C ASP A 311 -17.24 17.76 -0.56
N PHE A 312 -17.08 16.49 -0.89
CA PHE A 312 -15.78 15.94 -1.29
C PHE A 312 -15.28 16.54 -2.60
N LEU A 313 -16.19 16.75 -3.58
CA LEU A 313 -15.84 17.31 -4.88
C LEU A 313 -15.33 18.75 -4.80
N VAL A 314 -15.82 19.53 -3.82
CA VAL A 314 -15.34 20.90 -3.59
C VAL A 314 -13.90 20.88 -3.11
N HIS A 315 -13.57 20.04 -2.13
CA HIS A 315 -12.21 19.93 -1.61
C HIS A 315 -11.24 19.39 -2.66
N ASP A 316 -11.67 18.38 -3.40
CA ASP A 316 -10.88 17.77 -4.47
C ASP A 316 -10.56 18.79 -5.58
N ALA A 317 -11.54 19.53 -6.08
CA ALA A 317 -11.35 20.55 -7.11
C ALA A 317 -10.38 21.67 -6.68
N GLU A 318 -10.42 22.07 -5.39
CA GLU A 318 -9.50 23.08 -4.86
C GLU A 318 -8.03 22.57 -4.82
N LEU A 319 -7.83 21.28 -4.54
CA LEU A 319 -6.51 20.72 -4.34
C LEU A 319 -5.86 20.20 -5.62
N GLY A 320 -6.62 19.70 -6.59
CA GLY A 320 -6.10 19.06 -7.79
C GLY A 320 -5.19 19.95 -8.64
N VAL A 321 -5.48 21.26 -8.73
CA VAL A 321 -4.59 22.22 -9.42
C VAL A 321 -3.25 22.34 -8.67
N LEU A 322 -3.29 22.47 -7.35
CA LEU A 322 -2.09 22.57 -6.51
C LEU A 322 -1.26 21.30 -6.57
N GLN A 323 -1.89 20.14 -6.57
CA GLN A 323 -1.27 18.83 -6.65
C GLN A 323 -0.36 18.73 -7.89
N ARG A 324 -0.90 18.97 -9.07
CA ARG A 324 -0.14 18.89 -10.33
C ARG A 324 1.02 19.89 -10.40
N ASP A 325 0.81 21.11 -9.90
CA ASP A 325 1.87 22.13 -9.90
C ASP A 325 2.97 21.77 -8.90
N ASN A 326 2.64 21.32 -7.71
CA ASN A 326 3.59 20.92 -6.71
C ASN A 326 4.30 19.60 -7.07
N PHE A 327 3.62 18.66 -7.74
CA PHE A 327 4.28 17.51 -8.34
C PHE A 327 5.40 17.92 -9.33
N ARG A 328 5.10 18.85 -10.26
CA ARG A 328 6.14 19.35 -11.20
C ARG A 328 7.30 20.00 -10.48
N LYS A 329 7.03 20.79 -9.42
CA LYS A 329 8.07 21.40 -8.57
C LYS A 329 8.90 20.33 -7.85
N ALA A 330 8.28 19.30 -7.28
CA ALA A 330 8.93 18.20 -6.59
C ALA A 330 9.90 17.45 -7.52
N VAL A 331 9.43 17.08 -8.71
CA VAL A 331 10.26 16.42 -9.74
C VAL A 331 11.42 17.31 -10.16
N LYS A 332 11.16 18.61 -10.45
CA LYS A 332 12.21 19.56 -10.83
C LYS A 332 13.24 19.78 -9.72
N ALA A 333 12.80 19.78 -8.46
CA ALA A 333 13.67 19.90 -7.31
C ALA A 333 14.50 18.62 -7.06
N GLY A 334 14.16 17.50 -7.67
CA GLY A 334 14.79 16.18 -7.48
C GLY A 334 14.46 15.58 -6.11
N VAL A 335 13.23 15.78 -5.63
CA VAL A 335 12.66 15.03 -4.51
C VAL A 335 12.43 13.59 -4.94
N LYS A 336 12.59 12.64 -4.06
CA LYS A 336 12.24 11.23 -4.32
C LYS A 336 10.74 11.10 -4.45
N MET A 337 10.29 10.47 -5.54
CA MET A 337 8.87 10.22 -5.80
C MET A 337 8.58 8.73 -5.77
N SER A 338 7.40 8.34 -5.31
CA SER A 338 6.83 7.01 -5.52
C SER A 338 5.58 7.11 -6.38
N PHE A 339 5.15 5.97 -6.91
CA PHE A 339 3.89 5.85 -7.63
C PHE A 339 2.84 5.26 -6.68
N GLY A 340 1.69 5.92 -6.59
CA GLY A 340 0.51 5.48 -5.87
C GLY A 340 -0.76 5.93 -6.59
N THR A 341 -1.90 5.29 -6.26
CA THR A 341 -3.21 5.52 -6.88
C THR A 341 -4.28 5.80 -5.83
#